data_41b652f121c4e69c0bf321c438017583
#
_entry.id   41b652f121c4e69c0bf321c438017583
#
_cell.length_a   1.000
_cell.length_b   1.000
_cell.length_c   1.000
_cell.angle_alpha   90.00
_cell.angle_beta   90.00
_cell.angle_gamma   90.00
#
_symmetry.space_group_name_H-M   'P 1'
#
loop_
_entity.id
_entity.type
_entity.pdbx_description
1 polymer ?
#
loop_
_entity_poly.entity_id
_entity_poly.type
_entity_poly.pdbx_seq_one_letter_code
_entity_poly.pdbx_strand_id
1 'polypeptide(L)'
;LEVCNEVNKIWEPTNEIKTIMNLPATVELSTPNIYADQIEWMSNKLQERDKTILSLHPHNDRGTAVAAAELGLMAGADRIEGTLFGNGERTGNVDIVSLALNQLTQGIDPKLDFSDINKIMREVEYCNQLPVHPRHPYAGDLVFTAFSGSHQDAIKKGFDAMRESNDPKWAVPYLPIDPADVGRTYEAVIRINSQSGKGGVAYLLEKDHGLSLPRRLQIDFSNVIQEITDESGKEIEVDEIWEEFRKNYVDVGSSLKY
;
A
#
# COMPACT_ATOMS: atom_id res chain seq x y z
N LEU A 1 3.21 -34.73 9.34
CA LEU A 1 4.60 -34.94 9.80
C LEU A 1 5.11 -36.33 9.35
N GLU A 2 4.38 -37.41 9.64
CA GLU A 2 4.79 -38.78 9.28
C GLU A 2 5.09 -38.93 7.76
N VAL A 3 4.16 -38.49 6.92
CA VAL A 3 4.31 -38.54 5.47
C VAL A 3 5.57 -37.78 5.00
N CYS A 4 5.79 -36.56 5.55
CA CYS A 4 6.99 -35.77 5.20
C CYS A 4 8.30 -36.47 5.61
N ASN A 5 8.30 -37.08 6.80
CA ASN A 5 9.47 -37.84 7.25
C ASN A 5 9.72 -39.08 6.39
N GLU A 6 8.69 -39.82 5.97
CA GLU A 6 8.82 -40.96 5.07
C GLU A 6 9.30 -40.54 3.68
N VAL A 7 8.84 -39.40 3.15
CA VAL A 7 9.33 -38.84 1.89
C VAL A 7 10.83 -38.52 1.99
N ASN A 8 11.25 -37.85 3.08
CA ASN A 8 12.67 -37.55 3.29
C ASN A 8 13.55 -38.81 3.39
N LYS A 9 13.04 -39.90 4.01
CA LYS A 9 13.79 -41.18 4.04
C LYS A 9 14.01 -41.78 2.67
N ILE A 10 13.05 -41.58 1.74
CA ILE A 10 13.12 -42.12 0.37
C ILE A 10 14.00 -41.22 -0.52
N TRP A 11 13.87 -39.90 -0.38
CA TRP A 11 14.57 -38.93 -1.22
C TRP A 11 15.99 -38.63 -0.76
N GLU A 12 16.30 -38.93 0.52
CA GLU A 12 17.62 -38.74 1.12
C GLU A 12 18.20 -37.35 0.84
N PRO A 13 17.52 -36.25 1.27
CA PRO A 13 17.96 -34.89 0.99
C PRO A 13 19.35 -34.63 1.56
N THR A 14 20.12 -33.78 0.87
CA THR A 14 21.43 -33.30 1.29
C THR A 14 21.40 -31.79 1.53
N ASN A 15 22.50 -31.23 2.00
CA ASN A 15 22.61 -29.76 2.13
C ASN A 15 22.60 -29.04 0.79
N GLU A 16 23.09 -29.71 -0.28
CA GLU A 16 23.13 -29.19 -1.64
C GLU A 16 21.82 -29.40 -2.39
N ILE A 17 21.13 -30.52 -2.10
CA ILE A 17 19.85 -30.87 -2.76
C ILE A 17 18.81 -31.08 -1.66
N LYS A 18 18.10 -30.01 -1.33
CA LYS A 18 17.08 -30.02 -0.28
C LYS A 18 15.72 -30.50 -0.80
N THR A 19 14.98 -31.16 0.07
CA THR A 19 13.56 -31.41 -0.17
C THR A 19 12.76 -30.14 0.11
N ILE A 20 11.68 -29.92 -0.63
CA ILE A 20 10.72 -28.84 -0.33
C ILE A 20 9.44 -29.47 0.18
N MET A 21 9.06 -29.17 1.41
CA MET A 21 7.79 -29.55 1.99
C MET A 21 6.86 -28.35 2.00
N ASN A 22 5.79 -28.42 1.21
CA ASN A 22 4.82 -27.33 1.09
C ASN A 22 3.64 -27.60 2.04
N LEU A 23 3.33 -26.62 2.88
CA LEU A 23 2.22 -26.65 3.83
C LEU A 23 1.17 -25.60 3.43
N PRO A 24 0.18 -25.93 2.59
CA PRO A 24 -0.81 -24.98 2.15
C PRO A 24 -1.87 -24.70 3.22
N ALA A 25 -2.34 -23.45 3.29
CA ALA A 25 -3.57 -23.07 3.99
C ALA A 25 -4.67 -22.83 2.94
N THR A 26 -5.25 -23.91 2.42
CA THR A 26 -6.04 -23.92 1.19
C THR A 26 -7.31 -23.05 1.24
N VAL A 27 -7.95 -22.91 2.39
CA VAL A 27 -9.14 -22.07 2.60
C VAL A 27 -9.07 -21.29 3.92
N GLU A 28 -7.85 -21.11 4.45
CA GLU A 28 -7.61 -20.42 5.73
C GLU A 28 -8.56 -20.91 6.87
N LEU A 29 -8.60 -22.22 7.11
CA LEU A 29 -9.48 -22.81 8.13
C LEU A 29 -9.19 -22.28 9.55
N SER A 30 -7.95 -21.85 9.82
CA SER A 30 -7.52 -21.32 11.11
C SER A 30 -7.14 -19.85 11.01
N THR A 31 -7.04 -19.18 12.16
CA THR A 31 -6.46 -17.84 12.24
C THR A 31 -4.96 -17.89 12.00
N PRO A 32 -4.31 -16.75 11.56
CA PRO A 32 -2.89 -16.71 11.25
C PRO A 32 -1.97 -17.19 12.38
N ASN A 33 -2.29 -16.88 13.63
CA ASN A 33 -1.52 -17.34 14.80
C ASN A 33 -1.60 -18.86 14.98
N ILE A 34 -2.77 -19.48 14.81
CA ILE A 34 -2.92 -20.94 14.89
C ILE A 34 -2.15 -21.62 13.74
N TYR A 35 -2.20 -21.03 12.54
CA TYR A 35 -1.40 -21.55 11.43
C TYR A 35 0.11 -21.46 11.74
N ALA A 36 0.56 -20.35 12.30
CA ALA A 36 1.95 -20.18 12.72
C ALA A 36 2.36 -21.21 13.80
N ASP A 37 1.50 -21.48 14.80
CA ASP A 37 1.76 -22.53 15.80
C ASP A 37 1.93 -23.91 15.14
N GLN A 38 1.14 -24.21 14.10
CA GLN A 38 1.28 -25.47 13.33
C GLN A 38 2.61 -25.51 12.58
N ILE A 39 3.05 -24.37 12.00
CA ILE A 39 4.33 -24.27 11.30
C ILE A 39 5.50 -24.43 12.29
N GLU A 40 5.46 -23.77 13.42
CA GLU A 40 6.47 -23.91 14.47
C GLU A 40 6.57 -25.37 14.95
N TRP A 41 5.43 -25.98 15.24
CA TRP A 41 5.40 -27.40 15.63
C TRP A 41 6.00 -28.28 14.52
N MET A 42 5.63 -28.05 13.27
CA MET A 42 6.17 -28.82 12.13
C MET A 42 7.66 -28.61 11.97
N SER A 43 8.13 -27.37 12.03
CA SER A 43 9.55 -27.01 11.95
C SER A 43 10.38 -27.71 13.05
N ASN A 44 9.86 -27.75 14.28
CA ASN A 44 10.54 -28.38 15.42
C ASN A 44 10.52 -29.91 15.41
N LYS A 45 9.58 -30.55 14.70
CA LYS A 45 9.40 -32.02 14.72
C LYS A 45 9.82 -32.71 13.43
N LEU A 46 10.02 -31.97 12.35
CA LEU A 46 10.45 -32.54 11.07
C LEU A 46 11.86 -33.09 11.19
N GLN A 47 12.04 -34.36 10.78
CA GLN A 47 13.36 -34.98 10.66
C GLN A 47 14.08 -34.34 9.46
N GLU A 48 15.41 -34.29 9.49
CA GLU A 48 16.23 -33.66 8.44
C GLU A 48 15.81 -32.20 8.14
N ARG A 49 15.44 -31.46 9.22
CA ARG A 49 14.94 -30.06 9.11
C ARG A 49 15.90 -29.14 8.37
N ASP A 50 17.21 -29.29 8.60
CA ASP A 50 18.30 -28.54 7.96
C ASP A 50 18.44 -28.82 6.46
N LYS A 51 18.00 -30.01 6.03
CA LYS A 51 17.99 -30.44 4.64
C LYS A 51 16.62 -30.28 3.96
N THR A 52 15.66 -29.66 4.64
CA THR A 52 14.30 -29.46 4.16
C THR A 52 13.95 -27.98 4.12
N ILE A 53 13.45 -27.51 2.99
CA ILE A 53 12.82 -26.19 2.85
C ILE A 53 11.37 -26.32 3.25
N LEU A 54 10.99 -25.69 4.34
CA LEU A 54 9.59 -25.61 4.76
C LEU A 54 8.94 -24.43 4.05
N SER A 55 8.08 -24.74 3.09
CA SER A 55 7.42 -23.77 2.23
C SER A 55 5.94 -23.62 2.60
N LEU A 56 5.43 -22.39 2.60
CA LEU A 56 4.04 -22.11 2.90
C LEU A 56 3.31 -21.56 1.68
N HIS A 57 2.04 -21.95 1.56
CA HIS A 57 1.18 -21.55 0.45
C HIS A 57 -0.20 -21.11 0.99
N PRO A 58 -0.30 -19.94 1.64
CA PRO A 58 -1.57 -19.46 2.13
C PRO A 58 -2.44 -18.91 1.00
N HIS A 59 -3.73 -19.27 1.02
CA HIS A 59 -4.79 -18.59 0.29
C HIS A 59 -5.37 -17.45 1.11
N ASN A 60 -6.22 -16.62 0.50
CA ASN A 60 -6.73 -15.39 1.11
C ASN A 60 -8.24 -15.41 1.37
N ASP A 61 -8.79 -16.60 1.68
CA ASP A 61 -10.24 -16.80 1.84
C ASP A 61 -10.83 -16.01 3.02
N ARG A 62 -10.01 -15.70 4.03
CA ARG A 62 -10.39 -14.85 5.18
C ARG A 62 -9.84 -13.43 5.09
N GLY A 63 -9.08 -13.10 4.04
CA GLY A 63 -8.38 -11.81 3.91
C GLY A 63 -7.16 -11.69 4.82
N THR A 64 -6.58 -12.80 5.29
CA THR A 64 -5.47 -12.83 6.27
C THR A 64 -4.21 -13.53 5.77
N ALA A 65 -4.12 -13.83 4.47
CA ALA A 65 -3.00 -14.59 3.89
C ALA A 65 -1.63 -13.95 4.15
N VAL A 66 -1.51 -12.63 4.03
CA VAL A 66 -0.25 -11.91 4.30
C VAL A 66 0.15 -12.07 5.76
N ALA A 67 -0.78 -11.87 6.69
CA ALA A 67 -0.51 -12.07 8.11
C ALA A 67 -0.13 -13.52 8.44
N ALA A 68 -0.79 -14.51 7.80
CA ALA A 68 -0.44 -15.92 7.95
C ALA A 68 0.98 -16.23 7.44
N ALA A 69 1.37 -15.62 6.32
CA ALA A 69 2.72 -15.76 5.77
C ALA A 69 3.78 -15.13 6.66
N GLU A 70 3.57 -13.89 7.14
CA GLU A 70 4.49 -13.20 8.05
C GLU A 70 4.71 -14.00 9.33
N LEU A 71 3.63 -14.39 10.00
CA LEU A 71 3.72 -15.18 11.22
C LEU A 71 4.32 -16.57 10.97
N GLY A 72 4.04 -17.18 9.82
CA GLY A 72 4.63 -18.45 9.41
C GLY A 72 6.15 -18.37 9.21
N LEU A 73 6.66 -17.28 8.61
CA LEU A 73 8.10 -17.02 8.53
C LEU A 73 8.73 -16.86 9.91
N MET A 74 8.08 -16.11 10.80
CA MET A 74 8.53 -15.96 12.20
C MET A 74 8.50 -17.30 12.96
N ALA A 75 7.60 -18.21 12.59
CA ALA A 75 7.49 -19.55 13.16
C ALA A 75 8.48 -20.57 12.59
N GLY A 76 9.35 -20.17 11.66
CA GLY A 76 10.45 -21.00 11.15
C GLY A 76 10.22 -21.57 9.75
N ALA A 77 9.31 -21.06 8.96
CA ALA A 77 9.26 -21.35 7.53
C ALA A 77 10.45 -20.70 6.79
N ASP A 78 10.91 -21.35 5.73
CA ASP A 78 12.02 -20.88 4.90
C ASP A 78 11.55 -20.15 3.64
N ARG A 79 10.33 -20.42 3.17
CA ARG A 79 9.82 -19.94 1.88
C ARG A 79 8.33 -19.70 1.91
N ILE A 80 7.90 -18.68 1.19
CA ILE A 80 6.47 -18.43 0.90
C ILE A 80 6.24 -18.58 -0.60
N GLU A 81 5.15 -19.23 -0.94
CA GLU A 81 4.60 -19.32 -2.30
C GLU A 81 3.34 -18.48 -2.36
N GLY A 82 3.30 -17.57 -3.30
CA GLY A 82 2.18 -16.68 -3.51
C GLY A 82 2.15 -16.13 -4.91
N THR A 83 1.39 -15.07 -5.13
CA THR A 83 1.24 -14.45 -6.43
C THR A 83 1.40 -12.94 -6.33
N LEU A 84 1.78 -12.30 -7.43
CA LEU A 84 1.81 -10.85 -7.51
C LEU A 84 0.39 -10.32 -7.40
N PHE A 85 0.20 -9.35 -6.50
CA PHE A 85 -1.09 -8.72 -6.18
C PHE A 85 -2.18 -9.69 -5.71
N GLY A 86 -1.79 -10.88 -5.22
CA GLY A 86 -2.72 -11.83 -4.64
C GLY A 86 -3.63 -12.55 -5.64
N ASN A 87 -3.34 -12.50 -6.94
CA ASN A 87 -4.15 -13.18 -7.94
C ASN A 87 -4.18 -14.69 -7.73
N GLY A 88 -5.33 -15.34 -7.96
CA GLY A 88 -5.46 -16.79 -7.77
C GLY A 88 -6.91 -17.25 -7.70
N GLU A 89 -7.11 -18.50 -7.32
CA GLU A 89 -8.44 -19.08 -7.18
C GLU A 89 -9.24 -18.42 -6.05
N ARG A 90 -10.54 -18.32 -6.22
CA ARG A 90 -11.51 -17.75 -5.27
C ARG A 90 -11.16 -16.31 -4.90
N THR A 91 -10.64 -16.08 -3.69
CA THR A 91 -10.21 -14.78 -3.16
C THR A 91 -8.72 -14.51 -3.42
N GLY A 92 -8.02 -15.44 -4.06
CA GLY A 92 -6.61 -15.35 -4.37
C GLY A 92 -5.69 -16.04 -3.36
N ASN A 93 -4.40 -15.85 -3.58
CA ASN A 93 -3.31 -16.36 -2.77
C ASN A 93 -2.70 -15.24 -1.91
N VAL A 94 -1.71 -15.58 -1.10
CA VAL A 94 -0.92 -14.54 -0.43
C VAL A 94 -0.30 -13.61 -1.48
N ASP A 95 -0.43 -12.33 -1.24
CA ASP A 95 0.15 -11.29 -2.10
C ASP A 95 1.63 -11.10 -1.79
N ILE A 96 2.47 -11.51 -2.74
CA ILE A 96 3.94 -11.40 -2.62
C ILE A 96 4.40 -9.93 -2.59
N VAL A 97 3.70 -9.02 -3.28
CA VAL A 97 4.04 -7.59 -3.27
C VAL A 97 3.88 -7.01 -1.86
N SER A 98 2.72 -7.21 -1.26
CA SER A 98 2.47 -6.76 0.11
C SER A 98 3.41 -7.41 1.11
N LEU A 99 3.63 -8.72 1.01
CA LEU A 99 4.51 -9.45 1.93
C LEU A 99 5.95 -8.93 1.86
N ALA A 100 6.50 -8.77 0.65
CA ALA A 100 7.87 -8.32 0.46
C ALA A 100 8.07 -6.86 0.93
N LEU A 101 7.14 -5.97 0.62
CA LEU A 101 7.22 -4.57 1.04
C LEU A 101 6.96 -4.40 2.54
N ASN A 102 6.14 -5.26 3.16
CA ASN A 102 6.04 -5.32 4.61
C ASN A 102 7.39 -5.68 5.27
N GLN A 103 8.10 -6.67 4.72
CA GLN A 103 9.45 -7.02 5.20
C GLN A 103 10.42 -5.84 5.05
N LEU A 104 10.39 -5.15 3.90
CA LEU A 104 11.22 -3.98 3.65
C LEU A 104 10.97 -2.88 4.70
N THR A 105 9.71 -2.62 5.07
CA THR A 105 9.37 -1.64 6.12
C THR A 105 9.91 -2.01 7.50
N GLN A 106 10.24 -3.28 7.72
CA GLN A 106 10.85 -3.78 8.96
C GLN A 106 12.39 -3.92 8.84
N GLY A 107 12.97 -3.42 7.75
CA GLY A 107 14.42 -3.48 7.51
C GLY A 107 14.92 -4.84 7.03
N ILE A 108 14.05 -5.72 6.56
CA ILE A 108 14.38 -7.03 5.99
C ILE A 108 14.35 -6.91 4.46
N ASP A 109 15.49 -7.12 3.81
CA ASP A 109 15.57 -7.13 2.34
C ASP A 109 14.95 -8.42 1.78
N PRO A 110 13.81 -8.36 1.08
CA PRO A 110 13.13 -9.52 0.53
C PRO A 110 13.85 -10.12 -0.69
N LYS A 111 14.93 -9.50 -1.17
CA LYS A 111 15.65 -9.87 -2.40
C LYS A 111 14.76 -9.84 -3.66
N LEU A 112 13.75 -9.00 -3.66
CA LEU A 112 12.84 -8.74 -4.77
C LEU A 112 12.89 -7.26 -5.13
N ASP A 113 12.84 -6.96 -6.42
CA ASP A 113 12.90 -5.59 -6.93
C ASP A 113 11.49 -5.10 -7.30
N PHE A 114 10.97 -4.14 -6.54
CA PHE A 114 9.73 -3.44 -6.80
C PHE A 114 9.95 -1.95 -7.10
N SER A 115 11.16 -1.56 -7.50
CA SER A 115 11.52 -0.16 -7.79
C SER A 115 10.74 0.48 -8.95
N ASP A 116 10.03 -0.31 -9.75
CA ASP A 116 9.03 0.17 -10.73
C ASP A 116 7.74 -0.66 -10.60
N ILE A 117 7.02 -0.43 -9.50
CA ILE A 117 5.80 -1.18 -9.19
C ILE A 117 4.70 -0.98 -10.24
N ASN A 118 4.67 0.19 -10.89
CA ASN A 118 3.68 0.48 -11.93
C ASN A 118 3.89 -0.38 -13.18
N LYS A 119 5.15 -0.66 -13.54
CA LYS A 119 5.45 -1.57 -14.65
C LYS A 119 5.01 -2.98 -14.32
N ILE A 120 5.35 -3.47 -13.13
CA ILE A 120 4.96 -4.81 -12.66
C ILE A 120 3.42 -4.93 -12.65
N MET A 121 2.72 -3.92 -12.14
CA MET A 121 1.26 -3.90 -12.11
C MET A 121 0.66 -4.01 -13.52
N ARG A 122 1.12 -3.20 -14.47
CA ARG A 122 0.63 -3.24 -15.87
C ARG A 122 0.86 -4.61 -16.53
N GLU A 123 2.01 -5.22 -16.30
CA GLU A 123 2.31 -6.56 -16.85
C GLU A 123 1.37 -7.63 -16.25
N VAL A 124 1.11 -7.56 -14.95
CA VAL A 124 0.20 -8.50 -14.28
C VAL A 124 -1.25 -8.29 -14.74
N GLU A 125 -1.71 -7.04 -14.84
CA GLU A 125 -3.04 -6.73 -15.36
C GLU A 125 -3.21 -7.19 -16.81
N TYR A 126 -2.20 -7.00 -17.64
CA TYR A 126 -2.20 -7.49 -19.02
C TYR A 126 -2.30 -9.02 -19.08
N CYS A 127 -1.52 -9.73 -18.28
CA CYS A 127 -1.53 -11.20 -18.26
C CYS A 127 -2.82 -11.78 -17.70
N ASN A 128 -3.33 -11.19 -16.61
CA ASN A 128 -4.49 -11.72 -15.88
C ASN A 128 -5.83 -11.19 -16.40
N GLN A 129 -5.82 -10.11 -17.18
CA GLN A 129 -7.03 -9.40 -17.66
C GLN A 129 -7.95 -8.96 -16.49
N LEU A 130 -7.36 -8.68 -15.34
CA LEU A 130 -8.02 -8.19 -14.13
C LEU A 130 -7.25 -6.99 -13.58
N PRO A 131 -7.93 -5.88 -13.21
CA PRO A 131 -7.27 -4.73 -12.64
C PRO A 131 -6.80 -5.00 -11.21
N VAL A 132 -5.67 -4.41 -10.83
CA VAL A 132 -5.26 -4.32 -9.44
C VAL A 132 -6.16 -3.31 -8.72
N HIS A 133 -6.58 -3.64 -7.52
CA HIS A 133 -7.51 -2.78 -6.79
C HIS A 133 -6.87 -1.41 -6.48
N PRO A 134 -7.57 -0.26 -6.69
CA PRO A 134 -7.00 1.08 -6.47
C PRO A 134 -6.50 1.35 -5.04
N ARG A 135 -6.95 0.57 -4.07
CA ARG A 135 -6.49 0.60 -2.67
C ARG A 135 -5.59 -0.57 -2.30
N HIS A 136 -5.00 -1.24 -3.30
CA HIS A 136 -4.05 -2.32 -3.03
C HIS A 136 -2.84 -1.76 -2.28
N PRO A 137 -2.38 -2.39 -1.17
CA PRO A 137 -1.22 -1.91 -0.43
C PRO A 137 -0.01 -1.65 -1.34
N TYR A 138 0.64 -0.52 -1.18
CA TYR A 138 1.82 -0.06 -1.92
C TYR A 138 1.64 0.20 -3.42
N ALA A 139 0.72 -0.48 -4.11
CA ALA A 139 0.61 -0.45 -5.57
C ALA A 139 -0.60 0.34 -6.07
N GLY A 140 -1.71 0.33 -5.37
CA GLY A 140 -2.94 0.96 -5.81
C GLY A 140 -2.81 2.47 -6.06
N ASP A 141 -3.59 3.02 -6.97
CA ASP A 141 -3.51 4.44 -7.36
C ASP A 141 -3.76 5.41 -6.20
N LEU A 142 -4.49 4.97 -5.17
CA LEU A 142 -4.89 5.81 -4.03
C LEU A 142 -3.97 5.69 -2.81
N VAL A 143 -2.95 4.83 -2.83
CA VAL A 143 -2.18 4.51 -1.60
C VAL A 143 -1.21 5.59 -1.18
N PHE A 144 -0.72 6.41 -2.11
CA PHE A 144 0.15 7.56 -1.84
C PHE A 144 -0.60 8.89 -1.97
N THR A 145 -1.88 8.90 -1.68
CA THR A 145 -2.74 10.07 -1.72
C THR A 145 -3.27 10.41 -0.33
N ALA A 146 -3.47 11.67 -0.04
CA ALA A 146 -4.12 12.12 1.19
C ALA A 146 -5.26 13.08 0.84
N PHE A 147 -6.45 12.81 1.39
CA PHE A 147 -7.65 13.61 1.15
C PHE A 147 -7.86 14.71 2.20
N SER A 148 -7.33 14.52 3.41
CA SER A 148 -7.46 15.47 4.51
C SER A 148 -6.35 16.52 4.47
N GLY A 149 -6.68 17.80 4.54
CA GLY A 149 -5.70 18.89 4.60
C GLY A 149 -4.72 18.79 5.77
N SER A 150 -5.17 18.24 6.92
CA SER A 150 -4.29 17.99 8.06
C SER A 150 -3.26 16.88 7.79
N HIS A 151 -3.65 15.83 7.05
CA HIS A 151 -2.73 14.76 6.65
C HIS A 151 -1.69 15.28 5.64
N GLN A 152 -2.13 16.08 4.67
CA GLN A 152 -1.25 16.69 3.67
C GLN A 152 -0.21 17.63 4.32
N ASP A 153 -0.63 18.46 5.27
CA ASP A 153 0.28 19.33 6.03
C ASP A 153 1.30 18.50 6.84
N ALA A 154 0.84 17.42 7.47
CA ALA A 154 1.73 16.52 8.20
C ALA A 154 2.73 15.80 7.29
N ILE A 155 2.31 15.34 6.12
CA ILE A 155 3.19 14.70 5.12
C ILE A 155 4.21 15.70 4.60
N LYS A 156 3.80 16.94 4.24
CA LYS A 156 4.72 17.99 3.81
C LYS A 156 5.79 18.27 4.87
N LYS A 157 5.37 18.50 6.12
CA LYS A 157 6.30 18.72 7.24
C LYS A 157 7.22 17.51 7.48
N GLY A 158 6.70 16.29 7.29
CA GLY A 158 7.50 15.06 7.37
C GLY A 158 8.60 15.02 6.32
N PHE A 159 8.30 15.32 5.06
CA PHE A 159 9.30 15.42 3.99
C PHE A 159 10.33 16.52 4.26
N ASP A 160 9.90 17.69 4.74
CA ASP A 160 10.80 18.79 5.08
C ASP A 160 11.76 18.36 6.21
N ALA A 161 11.24 17.75 7.28
CA ALA A 161 12.05 17.26 8.40
C ALA A 161 13.03 16.16 7.97
N MET A 162 12.62 15.24 7.09
CA MET A 162 13.50 14.20 6.54
C MET A 162 14.68 14.81 5.76
N ARG A 163 14.42 15.83 4.94
CA ARG A 163 15.47 16.53 4.19
C ARG A 163 16.48 17.25 5.08
N GLU A 164 16.04 17.76 6.22
CA GLU A 164 16.90 18.50 7.16
C GLU A 164 17.69 17.58 8.10
N SER A 165 17.12 16.44 8.50
CA SER A 165 17.68 15.59 9.55
C SER A 165 18.84 14.72 9.10
N ASN A 166 18.99 14.40 7.81
CA ASN A 166 19.90 13.38 7.26
C ASN A 166 19.72 11.99 7.94
N ASP A 167 18.59 11.74 8.60
CA ASP A 167 18.28 10.42 9.18
C ASP A 167 17.90 9.45 8.05
N PRO A 168 18.57 8.29 7.92
CA PRO A 168 18.22 7.31 6.90
C PRO A 168 16.91 6.58 7.18
N LYS A 169 16.34 6.73 8.36
CA LYS A 169 15.09 6.08 8.73
C LYS A 169 13.89 6.84 8.19
N TRP A 170 13.06 6.16 7.42
CA TRP A 170 11.80 6.72 6.94
C TRP A 170 10.88 7.07 8.11
N ALA A 171 10.41 8.31 8.17
CA ALA A 171 9.57 8.81 9.26
C ALA A 171 8.49 9.80 8.80
N VAL A 172 8.14 9.81 7.50
CA VAL A 172 7.05 10.65 7.00
C VAL A 172 5.70 10.11 7.48
N PRO A 173 4.90 10.92 8.19
CA PRO A 173 3.58 10.49 8.66
C PRO A 173 2.68 10.03 7.52
N TYR A 174 1.81 9.04 7.76
CA TYR A 174 0.83 8.49 6.82
C TYR A 174 1.40 7.78 5.59
N LEU A 175 2.71 7.72 5.41
CA LEU A 175 3.37 6.98 4.33
C LEU A 175 4.22 5.85 4.93
N PRO A 176 3.86 4.57 4.68
CA PRO A 176 4.56 3.44 5.28
C PRO A 176 5.97 3.24 4.73
N ILE A 177 6.23 3.71 3.51
CA ILE A 177 7.55 3.71 2.83
C ILE A 177 7.72 5.00 2.05
N ASP A 178 8.95 5.29 1.61
CA ASP A 178 9.17 6.31 0.59
C ASP A 178 8.53 5.86 -0.73
N PRO A 179 7.61 6.63 -1.32
CA PRO A 179 7.07 6.32 -2.64
C PRO A 179 8.15 6.13 -3.71
N ALA A 180 9.29 6.79 -3.58
CA ALA A 180 10.42 6.66 -4.48
C ALA A 180 11.02 5.26 -4.50
N ASP A 181 10.96 4.50 -3.38
CA ASP A 181 11.44 3.12 -3.29
C ASP A 181 10.69 2.16 -4.20
N VAL A 182 9.46 2.51 -4.58
CA VAL A 182 8.62 1.74 -5.51
C VAL A 182 8.43 2.46 -6.87
N GLY A 183 9.26 3.43 -7.18
CA GLY A 183 9.22 4.19 -8.42
C GLY A 183 8.01 5.10 -8.57
N ARG A 184 7.44 5.54 -7.45
CA ARG A 184 6.28 6.45 -7.41
C ARG A 184 6.66 7.78 -6.76
N THR A 185 5.77 8.74 -6.89
CA THR A 185 5.86 10.02 -6.20
C THR A 185 4.67 10.15 -5.24
N TYR A 186 4.85 10.90 -4.18
CA TYR A 186 3.71 11.36 -3.40
C TYR A 186 2.93 12.33 -4.27
N GLU A 187 1.81 11.89 -4.75
CA GLU A 187 0.85 12.75 -5.42
C GLU A 187 -0.15 13.23 -4.37
N ALA A 188 -0.09 14.51 -4.05
CA ALA A 188 -1.21 15.17 -3.44
C ALA A 188 -2.34 15.22 -4.49
N VAL A 189 -3.00 14.10 -4.75
CA VAL A 189 -4.28 14.11 -5.44
C VAL A 189 -5.27 14.68 -4.46
N ILE A 190 -5.43 15.98 -4.51
CA ILE A 190 -6.40 16.67 -3.70
C ILE A 190 -7.74 16.49 -4.41
N ARG A 191 -8.46 15.45 -4.03
CA ARG A 191 -9.89 15.39 -4.31
C ARG A 191 -10.57 16.19 -3.22
N ILE A 192 -11.23 17.26 -3.61
CA ILE A 192 -11.97 18.11 -2.67
C ILE A 192 -13.41 17.63 -2.63
N ASN A 193 -13.81 17.16 -1.47
CA ASN A 193 -15.19 16.83 -1.13
C ASN A 193 -15.61 17.62 0.12
N SER A 194 -16.86 17.47 0.54
CA SER A 194 -17.44 18.15 1.71
C SER A 194 -16.66 17.94 3.03
N GLN A 195 -15.76 16.97 3.10
CA GLN A 195 -14.89 16.71 4.25
C GLN A 195 -13.48 17.27 4.09
N SER A 196 -13.17 17.85 2.93
CA SER A 196 -11.85 18.41 2.65
C SER A 196 -11.70 19.77 3.34
N GLY A 197 -10.77 19.85 4.29
CA GLY A 197 -10.55 21.07 5.06
C GLY A 197 -9.93 22.22 4.24
N LYS A 198 -9.92 23.40 4.85
CA LYS A 198 -9.43 24.70 4.30
C LYS A 198 -8.07 24.67 3.63
N GLY A 199 -7.19 23.75 4.02
CA GLY A 199 -5.84 23.64 3.48
C GLY A 199 -5.77 23.02 2.09
N GLY A 200 -6.73 22.15 1.73
CA GLY A 200 -6.72 21.44 0.45
C GLY A 200 -6.95 22.37 -0.74
N VAL A 201 -7.97 23.21 -0.67
CA VAL A 201 -8.33 24.19 -1.71
C VAL A 201 -7.22 25.21 -1.92
N ALA A 202 -6.67 25.76 -0.82
CA ALA A 202 -5.59 26.74 -0.88
C ALA A 202 -4.29 26.17 -1.49
N TYR A 203 -3.97 24.90 -1.15
CA TYR A 203 -2.80 24.23 -1.70
C TYR A 203 -2.91 24.00 -3.22
N LEU A 204 -4.09 23.63 -3.73
CA LEU A 204 -4.30 23.44 -5.16
C LEU A 204 -4.07 24.74 -5.95
N LEU A 205 -4.65 25.84 -5.46
CA LEU A 205 -4.46 27.15 -6.10
C LEU A 205 -3.00 27.60 -6.05
N GLU A 206 -2.28 27.32 -4.97
CA GLU A 206 -0.85 27.60 -4.88
C GLU A 206 -0.03 26.73 -5.83
N LYS A 207 -0.28 25.43 -5.85
CA LYS A 207 0.48 24.45 -6.65
C LYS A 207 0.26 24.64 -8.15
N ASP A 208 -0.99 24.77 -8.59
CA ASP A 208 -1.33 24.69 -10.02
C ASP A 208 -1.41 26.09 -10.67
N HIS A 209 -1.68 27.13 -9.87
CA HIS A 209 -1.83 28.51 -10.35
C HIS A 209 -0.87 29.51 -9.68
N GLY A 210 0.01 29.07 -8.78
CA GLY A 210 0.97 29.94 -8.10
C GLY A 210 0.33 30.95 -7.16
N LEU A 211 -0.93 30.77 -6.74
CA LEU A 211 -1.69 31.70 -5.93
C LEU A 211 -1.61 31.34 -4.44
N SER A 212 -0.77 32.07 -3.71
CA SER A 212 -0.74 31.97 -2.25
C SER A 212 -1.79 32.89 -1.64
N LEU A 213 -2.90 32.30 -1.18
CA LEU A 213 -4.03 33.07 -0.65
C LEU A 213 -3.81 33.48 0.80
N PRO A 214 -4.17 34.73 1.19
CA PRO A 214 -4.24 35.13 2.59
C PRO A 214 -5.24 34.26 3.37
N ARG A 215 -4.94 33.97 4.64
CA ARG A 215 -5.72 33.01 5.47
C ARG A 215 -7.22 33.27 5.49
N ARG A 216 -7.66 34.53 5.48
CA ARG A 216 -9.08 34.86 5.44
C ARG A 216 -9.75 34.44 4.14
N LEU A 217 -9.08 34.64 3.02
CA LEU A 217 -9.56 34.25 1.71
C LEU A 217 -9.57 32.73 1.54
N GLN A 218 -8.58 32.03 2.12
CA GLN A 218 -8.59 30.57 2.17
C GLN A 218 -9.83 30.02 2.89
N ILE A 219 -10.23 30.66 3.98
CA ILE A 219 -11.42 30.27 4.76
C ILE A 219 -12.68 30.53 3.96
N ASP A 220 -12.78 31.71 3.40
CA ASP A 220 -13.96 32.15 2.64
C ASP A 220 -14.19 31.29 1.41
N PHE A 221 -13.16 31.09 0.61
CA PHE A 221 -13.24 30.26 -0.60
C PHE A 221 -13.46 28.78 -0.27
N SER A 222 -12.91 28.27 0.82
CA SER A 222 -13.18 26.91 1.30
C SER A 222 -14.67 26.70 1.61
N ASN A 223 -15.36 27.70 2.14
CA ASN A 223 -16.80 27.62 2.40
C ASN A 223 -17.60 27.58 1.09
N VAL A 224 -17.22 28.36 0.06
CA VAL A 224 -17.83 28.31 -1.27
C VAL A 224 -17.73 26.91 -1.86
N ILE A 225 -16.55 26.32 -1.82
CA ILE A 225 -16.32 24.96 -2.32
C ILE A 225 -17.09 23.91 -1.51
N GLN A 226 -17.17 24.10 -0.19
CA GLN A 226 -17.94 23.20 0.66
C GLN A 226 -19.43 23.25 0.34
N GLU A 227 -20.02 24.41 0.12
CA GLU A 227 -21.43 24.55 -0.29
C GLU A 227 -21.70 23.81 -1.61
N ILE A 228 -20.82 23.97 -2.62
CA ILE A 228 -20.96 23.29 -3.92
C ILE A 228 -20.87 21.77 -3.76
N THR A 229 -19.94 21.29 -2.96
CA THR A 229 -19.75 19.83 -2.74
C THR A 229 -20.85 19.24 -1.86
N ASP A 230 -21.40 19.98 -0.90
CA ASP A 230 -22.52 19.55 -0.07
C ASP A 230 -23.83 19.47 -0.89
N GLU A 231 -24.07 20.43 -1.80
CA GLU A 231 -25.23 20.43 -2.68
C GLU A 231 -25.16 19.33 -3.75
N SER A 232 -23.99 19.14 -4.34
CA SER A 232 -23.82 18.16 -5.44
C SER A 232 -23.65 16.72 -4.93
N GLY A 233 -23.15 16.53 -3.70
CA GLY A 233 -22.75 15.25 -3.15
C GLY A 233 -21.56 14.62 -3.88
N LYS A 234 -20.86 15.37 -4.74
CA LYS A 234 -19.74 14.91 -5.57
C LYS A 234 -18.44 15.57 -5.16
N GLU A 235 -17.34 14.93 -5.55
CA GLU A 235 -16.03 15.56 -5.55
C GLU A 235 -15.98 16.66 -6.62
N ILE A 236 -15.23 17.71 -6.37
CA ILE A 236 -14.98 18.80 -7.32
C ILE A 236 -13.59 18.64 -7.92
N GLU A 237 -13.48 18.74 -9.23
CA GLU A 237 -12.21 18.62 -9.94
C GLU A 237 -11.38 19.92 -9.83
N VAL A 238 -10.07 19.81 -10.04
CA VAL A 238 -9.13 20.93 -9.88
C VAL A 238 -9.47 22.10 -10.79
N ASP A 239 -9.84 21.82 -12.03
CA ASP A 239 -10.23 22.85 -13.02
C ASP A 239 -11.51 23.56 -12.60
N GLU A 240 -12.47 22.87 -12.03
CA GLU A 240 -13.73 23.44 -11.53
C GLU A 240 -13.46 24.36 -10.32
N ILE A 241 -12.50 24.02 -9.45
CA ILE A 241 -12.09 24.88 -8.33
C ILE A 241 -11.50 26.19 -8.84
N TRP A 242 -10.69 26.13 -9.89
CA TRP A 242 -10.13 27.33 -10.49
C TRP A 242 -11.19 28.21 -11.13
N GLU A 243 -12.15 27.63 -11.85
CA GLU A 243 -13.27 28.36 -12.43
C GLU A 243 -14.14 29.03 -11.37
N GLU A 244 -14.46 28.32 -10.27
CA GLU A 244 -15.20 28.90 -9.16
C GLU A 244 -14.40 30.00 -8.42
N PHE A 245 -13.08 29.86 -8.29
CA PHE A 245 -12.25 30.91 -7.74
C PHE A 245 -12.27 32.17 -8.61
N ARG A 246 -12.11 32.01 -9.92
CA ARG A 246 -12.20 33.13 -10.86
C ARG A 246 -13.54 33.82 -10.80
N LYS A 247 -14.61 33.07 -10.85
CA LYS A 247 -15.99 33.57 -10.82
C LYS A 247 -16.28 34.37 -9.56
N ASN A 248 -15.82 33.93 -8.40
CA ASN A 248 -16.13 34.56 -7.13
C ASN A 248 -15.19 35.72 -6.74
N TYR A 249 -13.93 35.71 -7.22
CA TYR A 249 -12.91 36.66 -6.73
C TYR A 249 -12.12 37.39 -7.83
N VAL A 250 -12.10 36.90 -9.06
CA VAL A 250 -11.34 37.55 -10.15
C VAL A 250 -12.25 38.25 -11.14
N ASP A 251 -13.24 37.55 -11.65
CA ASP A 251 -14.10 38.04 -12.73
C ASP A 251 -15.28 38.89 -12.23
N VAL A 252 -15.37 39.11 -10.91
CA VAL A 252 -16.41 39.95 -10.27
C VAL A 252 -16.28 41.45 -10.64
N GLY A 253 -15.21 41.86 -11.28
CA GLY A 253 -14.80 43.25 -11.45
C GLY A 253 -15.43 44.05 -12.61
N SER A 254 -16.39 43.51 -13.38
CA SER A 254 -17.00 44.29 -14.48
C SER A 254 -18.30 45.04 -14.12
N SER A 255 -18.77 44.99 -12.87
CA SER A 255 -20.03 45.62 -12.45
C SER A 255 -19.91 46.66 -11.34
N LEU A 256 -18.72 47.00 -10.84
CA LEU A 256 -18.56 48.14 -9.99
C LEU A 256 -18.52 49.43 -10.87
N LYS A 257 -19.71 49.93 -11.16
CA LYS A 257 -19.83 51.33 -11.57
C LYS A 257 -19.63 52.19 -10.33
N TYR A 258 -18.58 53.05 -10.36
CA TYR A 258 -18.37 54.12 -9.45
C TYR A 258 -19.59 55.05 -9.37
#